data_24b2691ed8479f95e3c95ec7d0cdb368
#
_entry.id   24b2691ed8479f95e3c95ec7d0cdb368
#
_cell.length_a   1.000
_cell.length_b   1.000
_cell.length_c   1.000
_cell.angle_alpha   90.00
_cell.angle_beta   90.00
_cell.angle_gamma   90.00
#
_symmetry.space_group_name_H-M   'P 1'
#
loop_
_entity.id
_entity.type
_entity.pdbx_description
1 polymer ?
#
loop_
_entity_poly.entity_id
_entity_poly.type
_entity_poly.pdbx_seq_one_letter_code
_entity_poly.pdbx_strand_id
1 'polypeptide(L)'
;MGRDSGALIMKSRHITASVTCAALLVLAAGCGDGREPEPASSGPSHPVPSASPPGTPAAPTTGEASTPAPTTAAPSATPSPSRTADTDVRDALRRGDTGDRVQALQKRLDRLGYWVGETDGTFGLLTEQAVYALQKAAGLRPDGIVGAKTRAALDDGRRPDARSTDGHLAEVDLDRQLLLIVDDGEVSRIFNTSTGTFEHYTHQGETYLADTPRGRWTVDWQVDGWRDGPLGRLYRPKYFQEQGIAIHGYTSVPPYPASHGCVRVTLPAMDWLWTQDVLPRKTPVWVY
;
A
#
# COMPACT_ATOMS: atom_id res chain seq x y z
N MET A 1 42.96 55.73 5.23
CA MET A 1 43.31 55.42 6.62
C MET A 1 42.25 54.48 7.11
N GLY A 2 42.40 53.22 7.30
CA GLY A 2 43.33 52.27 7.82
C GLY A 2 42.46 51.14 8.35
N ARG A 3 42.43 50.02 7.70
CA ARG A 3 42.83 48.66 8.15
C ARG A 3 42.39 48.26 9.57
N ASP A 4 41.63 47.15 9.70
CA ASP A 4 42.29 45.91 10.11
C ASP A 4 41.42 44.68 9.89
N SER A 5 42.07 43.68 9.29
CA SER A 5 41.57 42.32 9.12
C SER A 5 41.84 41.53 10.40
N GLY A 6 40.80 40.89 10.96
CA GLY A 6 40.95 39.91 12.05
C GLY A 6 40.52 38.53 11.58
N ALA A 7 41.46 37.72 11.09
CA ALA A 7 41.26 36.29 10.83
C ALA A 7 41.27 35.51 12.15
N LEU A 8 40.18 34.84 12.49
CA LEU A 8 40.12 33.94 13.63
C LEU A 8 40.39 32.51 13.18
N ILE A 9 41.60 32.04 13.53
CA ILE A 9 42.05 30.66 13.31
C ILE A 9 41.41 29.76 14.37
N MET A 10 40.53 28.87 13.95
CA MET A 10 39.94 27.85 14.82
C MET A 10 40.80 26.58 14.79
N LYS A 11 41.52 26.33 15.90
CA LYS A 11 42.34 25.13 16.11
C LYS A 11 41.47 23.88 16.25
N SER A 12 41.62 22.96 15.33
CA SER A 12 41.11 21.57 15.43
C SER A 12 41.88 20.81 16.51
N ARG A 13 41.14 20.25 17.47
CA ARG A 13 41.67 19.29 18.46
C ARG A 13 41.25 17.90 18.04
N HIS A 14 42.18 17.12 17.55
CA HIS A 14 42.02 15.68 17.37
C HIS A 14 42.11 14.99 18.73
N ILE A 15 41.07 14.30 19.12
CA ILE A 15 41.08 13.37 20.27
C ILE A 15 41.14 11.97 19.68
N THR A 16 42.30 11.34 19.81
CA THR A 16 42.53 9.91 19.54
C THR A 16 42.11 9.12 20.78
N ALA A 17 41.06 8.31 20.68
CA ALA A 17 40.72 7.31 21.69
C ALA A 17 41.21 5.93 21.22
N SER A 18 42.23 5.40 21.89
CA SER A 18 42.70 4.03 21.73
C SER A 18 41.74 3.06 22.46
N VAL A 19 41.17 2.11 21.75
CA VAL A 19 40.43 1.00 22.33
C VAL A 19 41.27 -0.25 22.30
N THR A 20 41.64 -0.71 23.49
CA THR A 20 42.40 -1.93 23.73
C THR A 20 41.50 -3.15 23.61
N CYS A 21 41.88 -4.06 22.72
CA CYS A 21 41.22 -5.35 22.52
C CYS A 21 41.69 -6.34 23.61
N ALA A 22 40.77 -6.85 24.43
CA ALA A 22 41.01 -8.00 25.29
C ALA A 22 40.23 -9.19 24.74
N ALA A 23 40.94 -10.15 24.17
CA ALA A 23 40.43 -11.44 23.76
C ALA A 23 40.38 -12.40 24.97
N LEU A 24 39.23 -12.95 25.29
CA LEU A 24 39.10 -14.10 26.20
C LEU A 24 38.55 -15.29 25.41
N LEU A 25 39.45 -16.25 25.19
CA LEU A 25 39.12 -17.59 24.73
C LEU A 25 38.61 -18.41 25.93
N VAL A 26 37.41 -18.97 25.82
CA VAL A 26 36.98 -20.10 26.66
C VAL A 26 36.62 -21.25 25.75
N LEU A 27 37.48 -22.28 25.80
CA LEU A 27 37.20 -23.63 25.28
C LEU A 27 36.38 -24.38 26.31
N ALA A 28 35.22 -24.90 25.93
CA ALA A 28 34.57 -26.01 26.62
C ALA A 28 34.05 -27.00 25.58
N ALA A 29 34.70 -28.16 25.54
CA ALA A 29 34.24 -29.33 24.83
C ALA A 29 33.11 -30.00 25.62
N GLY A 30 32.02 -30.39 24.97
CA GLY A 30 30.96 -31.24 25.52
C GLY A 30 30.35 -32.05 24.40
N CYS A 31 30.71 -33.33 24.30
CA CYS A 31 30.02 -34.33 23.51
C CYS A 31 28.66 -34.66 24.12
N GLY A 32 27.63 -34.81 23.32
CA GLY A 32 26.30 -35.26 23.74
C GLY A 32 25.41 -35.58 22.55
N ASP A 33 25.32 -36.82 22.27
CA ASP A 33 24.39 -37.65 21.49
C ASP A 33 23.27 -37.04 20.67
N GLY A 34 23.28 -37.50 19.41
CA GLY A 34 22.20 -37.31 18.46
C GLY A 34 20.93 -38.08 18.85
N ARG A 35 19.82 -37.38 18.67
CA ARG A 35 18.50 -37.97 18.43
C ARG A 35 17.66 -37.01 17.56
N GLU A 36 17.54 -37.41 16.29
CA GLU A 36 16.48 -36.89 15.40
C GLU A 36 15.12 -37.37 15.93
N PRO A 37 14.11 -36.51 15.99
CA PRO A 37 12.73 -37.00 16.07
C PRO A 37 12.15 -37.15 14.67
N GLU A 38 11.75 -38.39 14.37
CA GLU A 38 10.93 -38.79 13.22
C GLU A 38 9.61 -38.03 13.14
N PRO A 39 9.05 -37.85 11.93
CA PRO A 39 7.74 -37.23 11.75
C PRO A 39 6.62 -38.20 12.11
N ALA A 40 5.81 -37.84 13.09
CA ALA A 40 4.62 -38.60 13.46
C ALA A 40 3.53 -38.50 12.39
N SER A 41 3.14 -39.66 11.94
CA SER A 41 2.07 -40.00 11.02
C SER A 41 0.67 -39.70 11.58
N SER A 42 -0.18 -39.21 10.67
CA SER A 42 -1.63 -39.45 10.55
C SER A 42 -2.54 -39.28 11.78
N GLY A 43 -3.34 -38.22 11.77
CA GLY A 43 -4.61 -38.11 12.47
C GLY A 43 -5.79 -38.13 11.47
N PRO A 44 -7.00 -38.52 11.91
CA PRO A 44 -8.06 -39.03 11.04
C PRO A 44 -8.84 -37.98 10.29
N SER A 45 -9.17 -38.30 9.05
CA SER A 45 -10.09 -37.56 8.17
C SER A 45 -11.51 -37.53 8.74
N HIS A 46 -12.06 -36.34 8.96
CA HIS A 46 -13.50 -36.16 9.21
C HIS A 46 -14.22 -35.95 7.86
N PRO A 47 -15.38 -36.60 7.65
CA PRO A 47 -16.15 -36.44 6.40
C PRO A 47 -16.88 -35.10 6.37
N VAL A 48 -16.78 -34.41 5.23
CA VAL A 48 -17.53 -33.21 4.90
C VAL A 48 -18.97 -33.61 4.56
N PRO A 49 -20.01 -33.01 5.14
CA PRO A 49 -21.36 -33.24 4.69
C PRO A 49 -21.64 -32.53 3.37
N SER A 50 -22.01 -33.30 2.38
CA SER A 50 -22.50 -32.86 1.07
C SER A 50 -23.87 -32.19 1.23
N ALA A 51 -23.98 -30.90 0.98
CA ALA A 51 -25.25 -30.20 0.90
C ALA A 51 -25.78 -30.25 -0.53
N SER A 52 -26.93 -30.86 -0.71
CA SER A 52 -27.72 -30.89 -1.95
C SER A 52 -28.33 -29.52 -2.25
N PRO A 53 -28.46 -29.11 -3.54
CA PRO A 53 -29.12 -27.84 -3.89
C PRO A 53 -30.62 -27.90 -3.73
N PRO A 54 -31.30 -26.79 -3.36
CA PRO A 54 -32.75 -26.71 -3.29
C PRO A 54 -33.39 -26.60 -4.67
N GLY A 55 -34.52 -27.27 -4.79
CA GLY A 55 -35.28 -27.49 -6.01
C GLY A 55 -35.89 -26.24 -6.64
N THR A 56 -36.05 -26.31 -7.92
CA THR A 56 -36.77 -25.41 -8.83
C THR A 56 -38.24 -25.29 -8.46
N PRO A 57 -38.84 -24.10 -8.37
CA PRO A 57 -40.30 -23.96 -8.35
C PRO A 57 -40.88 -23.99 -9.76
N ALA A 58 -41.99 -24.69 -9.87
CA ALA A 58 -42.78 -24.92 -11.06
C ALA A 58 -43.43 -23.63 -11.62
N ALA A 59 -43.59 -23.59 -12.94
CA ALA A 59 -44.34 -22.57 -13.67
C ALA A 59 -45.86 -22.69 -13.46
N PRO A 60 -46.60 -21.57 -13.45
CA PRO A 60 -48.04 -21.62 -13.65
C PRO A 60 -48.41 -21.45 -15.12
N THR A 61 -49.44 -22.18 -15.46
CA THR A 61 -50.06 -22.43 -16.76
C THR A 61 -50.90 -21.25 -17.26
N THR A 62 -50.83 -21.00 -18.58
CA THR A 62 -51.86 -20.54 -19.53
C THR A 62 -52.93 -19.52 -19.13
N GLY A 63 -52.90 -18.39 -19.81
CA GLY A 63 -54.02 -17.52 -20.10
C GLY A 63 -53.94 -17.00 -21.52
N GLU A 64 -54.84 -17.48 -22.37
CA GLU A 64 -55.10 -17.13 -23.78
C GLU A 64 -55.80 -15.78 -23.85
N ALA A 65 -55.35 -14.86 -24.71
CA ALA A 65 -56.22 -14.03 -25.55
C ALA A 65 -55.48 -12.97 -26.38
N SER A 66 -55.81 -12.98 -27.64
CA SER A 66 -55.99 -11.87 -28.58
C SER A 66 -54.78 -11.16 -29.16
N THR A 67 -54.52 -11.53 -30.40
CA THR A 67 -53.73 -10.85 -31.43
C THR A 67 -54.38 -9.50 -31.84
N PRO A 68 -53.62 -8.43 -31.97
CA PRO A 68 -53.80 -7.46 -33.03
C PRO A 68 -52.62 -7.43 -34.02
N ALA A 69 -52.95 -7.11 -35.24
CA ALA A 69 -52.17 -7.15 -36.48
C ALA A 69 -50.86 -6.36 -36.45
N PRO A 70 -49.94 -6.67 -37.42
CA PRO A 70 -48.57 -6.12 -37.42
C PRO A 70 -48.53 -4.69 -37.96
N THR A 71 -48.11 -3.74 -37.16
CA THR A 71 -47.62 -2.43 -37.62
C THR A 71 -46.14 -2.57 -38.00
N THR A 72 -45.88 -2.39 -39.28
CA THR A 72 -44.51 -2.35 -39.88
C THR A 72 -43.74 -1.20 -39.25
N ALA A 73 -42.89 -1.48 -38.27
CA ALA A 73 -41.87 -0.54 -37.76
C ALA A 73 -40.59 -0.70 -38.58
N ALA A 74 -40.11 0.39 -39.11
CA ALA A 74 -38.83 0.51 -39.81
C ALA A 74 -37.66 -0.02 -38.99
N PRO A 75 -36.60 -0.60 -39.57
CA PRO A 75 -35.46 -1.11 -38.84
C PRO A 75 -34.76 0.03 -38.12
N SER A 76 -34.84 0.04 -36.78
CA SER A 76 -33.97 0.84 -35.95
C SER A 76 -32.52 0.43 -36.22
N ALA A 77 -31.74 1.35 -36.69
CA ALA A 77 -30.29 1.18 -36.87
C ALA A 77 -29.68 0.80 -35.54
N THR A 78 -29.21 -0.42 -35.42
CA THR A 78 -28.36 -0.89 -34.33
C THR A 78 -27.13 0.04 -34.25
N PRO A 79 -26.84 0.72 -33.12
CA PRO A 79 -25.63 1.50 -33.05
C PRO A 79 -24.43 0.56 -33.19
N SER A 80 -23.68 0.78 -34.27
CA SER A 80 -22.40 0.11 -34.54
C SER A 80 -21.49 0.35 -33.30
N PRO A 81 -20.86 -0.69 -32.68
CA PRO A 81 -19.98 -0.47 -31.56
C PRO A 81 -18.85 0.45 -32.02
N SER A 82 -18.73 1.59 -31.32
CA SER A 82 -17.72 2.61 -31.59
C SER A 82 -16.32 2.00 -31.55
N ARG A 83 -15.58 2.11 -32.64
CA ARG A 83 -14.17 1.70 -32.81
C ARG A 83 -13.24 2.30 -31.73
N THR A 84 -13.66 3.34 -31.05
CA THR A 84 -12.93 3.99 -29.93
C THR A 84 -12.73 3.08 -28.72
N ALA A 85 -13.69 2.21 -28.38
CA ALA A 85 -13.57 1.33 -27.21
C ALA A 85 -12.53 0.21 -27.41
N ASP A 86 -12.40 -0.33 -28.63
CA ASP A 86 -11.43 -1.39 -28.95
C ASP A 86 -9.98 -0.89 -28.99
N THR A 87 -9.75 0.35 -29.38
CA THR A 87 -8.42 0.98 -29.39
C THR A 87 -7.94 1.26 -27.97
N ASP A 88 -8.82 1.71 -27.08
CA ASP A 88 -8.49 2.01 -25.68
C ASP A 88 -8.04 0.78 -24.89
N VAL A 89 -8.59 -0.39 -25.17
CA VAL A 89 -8.21 -1.64 -24.49
C VAL A 89 -6.82 -2.13 -24.96
N ARG A 90 -6.51 -1.96 -26.24
CA ARG A 90 -5.20 -2.36 -26.82
C ARG A 90 -4.05 -1.47 -26.37
N ASP A 91 -4.34 -0.21 -26.09
CA ASP A 91 -3.35 0.79 -25.69
C ASP A 91 -3.17 0.88 -24.16
N ALA A 92 -4.01 0.24 -23.37
CA ALA A 92 -3.93 0.26 -21.92
C ALA A 92 -2.63 -0.40 -21.43
N LEU A 93 -1.95 0.25 -20.46
CA LEU A 93 -0.81 -0.33 -19.77
C LEU A 93 -1.26 -1.00 -18.49
N ARG A 94 -0.66 -2.15 -18.17
CA ARG A 94 -0.97 -2.96 -17.00
C ARG A 94 0.25 -3.74 -16.52
N ARG A 95 0.12 -4.37 -15.39
CA ARG A 95 1.15 -5.23 -14.82
C ARG A 95 1.58 -6.32 -15.82
N GLY A 96 2.91 -6.45 -15.98
CA GLY A 96 3.55 -7.33 -16.94
C GLY A 96 4.01 -6.64 -18.24
N ASP A 97 3.50 -5.43 -18.54
CA ASP A 97 3.96 -4.67 -19.70
C ASP A 97 5.38 -4.12 -19.47
N THR A 98 6.12 -3.91 -20.55
CA THR A 98 7.49 -3.39 -20.52
C THR A 98 7.75 -2.41 -21.67
N GLY A 99 8.84 -1.64 -21.54
CA GLY A 99 9.36 -0.75 -22.59
C GLY A 99 9.14 0.74 -22.33
N ASP A 100 9.42 1.56 -23.34
CA ASP A 100 9.50 3.02 -23.23
C ASP A 100 8.19 3.67 -22.74
N ARG A 101 7.04 3.12 -23.14
CA ARG A 101 5.74 3.62 -22.68
C ARG A 101 5.55 3.44 -21.18
N VAL A 102 6.00 2.32 -20.64
CA VAL A 102 5.98 2.06 -19.18
C VAL A 102 6.96 2.98 -18.47
N GLN A 103 8.16 3.15 -19.00
CA GLN A 103 9.13 4.06 -18.42
C GLN A 103 8.64 5.52 -18.42
N ALA A 104 8.00 5.96 -19.51
CA ALA A 104 7.40 7.29 -19.57
C ALA A 104 6.29 7.48 -18.53
N LEU A 105 5.44 6.46 -18.33
CA LEU A 105 4.42 6.42 -17.28
C LEU A 105 5.06 6.54 -15.89
N GLN A 106 6.06 5.71 -15.57
CA GLN A 106 6.77 5.73 -14.29
C GLN A 106 7.38 7.10 -14.01
N LYS A 107 8.11 7.68 -14.98
CA LYS A 107 8.68 9.02 -14.85
C LYS A 107 7.62 10.10 -14.64
N ARG A 108 6.45 9.98 -15.25
CA ARG A 108 5.35 10.93 -15.04
C ARG A 108 4.72 10.79 -13.66
N LEU A 109 4.48 9.56 -13.19
CA LEU A 109 3.99 9.27 -11.84
C LEU A 109 4.95 9.82 -10.78
N ASP A 110 6.25 9.55 -10.91
CA ASP A 110 7.28 10.03 -9.98
C ASP A 110 7.32 11.57 -9.92
N ARG A 111 7.29 12.26 -11.07
CA ARG A 111 7.20 13.74 -11.11
C ARG A 111 5.97 14.31 -10.42
N LEU A 112 4.88 13.54 -10.38
CA LEU A 112 3.68 13.90 -9.65
C LEU A 112 3.74 13.50 -8.16
N GLY A 113 4.85 12.92 -7.71
CA GLY A 113 5.05 12.51 -6.32
C GLY A 113 4.53 11.11 -5.99
N TYR A 114 3.92 10.38 -6.93
CA TYR A 114 3.54 8.98 -6.71
C TYR A 114 4.78 8.10 -6.63
N TRP A 115 4.92 7.37 -5.53
CA TRP A 115 6.09 6.56 -5.30
C TRP A 115 6.05 5.29 -6.16
N VAL A 116 6.94 5.20 -7.14
CA VAL A 116 7.01 4.10 -8.12
C VAL A 116 8.21 3.16 -7.92
N GLY A 117 9.12 3.48 -6.97
CA GLY A 117 10.43 2.84 -6.92
C GLY A 117 11.32 3.31 -8.08
N GLU A 118 11.90 2.37 -8.81
CA GLU A 118 12.73 2.66 -9.99
C GLU A 118 11.87 2.86 -11.25
N THR A 119 12.37 3.71 -12.17
CA THR A 119 11.74 3.95 -13.49
C THR A 119 12.42 3.11 -14.56
N ASP A 120 12.31 1.78 -14.41
CA ASP A 120 13.05 0.75 -15.16
C ASP A 120 12.37 0.32 -16.47
N GLY A 121 11.18 0.84 -16.76
CA GLY A 121 10.39 0.46 -17.92
C GLY A 121 9.66 -0.88 -17.76
N THR A 122 9.57 -1.43 -16.53
CA THR A 122 8.82 -2.64 -16.22
C THR A 122 7.60 -2.31 -15.38
N PHE A 123 6.40 -2.59 -15.86
CA PHE A 123 5.18 -2.41 -15.09
C PHE A 123 5.06 -3.54 -14.05
N GLY A 124 5.84 -3.41 -12.99
CA GLY A 124 5.87 -4.30 -11.85
C GLY A 124 4.86 -3.93 -10.77
N LEU A 125 5.00 -4.56 -9.60
CA LEU A 125 4.17 -4.30 -8.43
C LEU A 125 4.19 -2.82 -8.03
N LEU A 126 5.35 -2.17 -8.01
CA LEU A 126 5.48 -0.79 -7.52
C LEU A 126 4.83 0.21 -8.48
N THR A 127 4.94 -0.01 -9.79
CA THR A 127 4.21 0.78 -10.79
C THR A 127 2.69 0.62 -10.63
N GLU A 128 2.21 -0.60 -10.39
CA GLU A 128 0.80 -0.87 -10.12
C GLU A 128 0.31 -0.14 -8.86
N GLN A 129 1.10 -0.15 -7.78
CA GLN A 129 0.79 0.59 -6.55
C GLN A 129 0.69 2.11 -6.78
N ALA A 130 1.58 2.67 -7.57
CA ALA A 130 1.53 4.10 -7.93
C ALA A 130 0.31 4.42 -8.81
N VAL A 131 -0.09 3.50 -9.71
CA VAL A 131 -1.31 3.63 -10.52
C VAL A 131 -2.56 3.56 -9.63
N TYR A 132 -2.62 2.65 -8.67
CA TYR A 132 -3.70 2.65 -7.67
C TYR A 132 -3.80 3.99 -6.94
N ALA A 133 -2.67 4.54 -6.49
CA ALA A 133 -2.65 5.82 -5.79
C ALA A 133 -3.14 6.98 -6.67
N LEU A 134 -2.74 7.05 -7.96
CA LEU A 134 -3.25 8.03 -8.92
C LEU A 134 -4.76 7.87 -9.14
N GLN A 135 -5.23 6.65 -9.35
CA GLN A 135 -6.66 6.37 -9.57
C GLN A 135 -7.51 6.81 -8.37
N LYS A 136 -7.06 6.52 -7.15
CA LYS A 136 -7.69 6.95 -5.90
C LYS A 136 -7.71 8.47 -5.77
N ALA A 137 -6.58 9.15 -6.03
CA ALA A 137 -6.50 10.60 -6.01
C ALA A 137 -7.42 11.26 -7.02
N ALA A 138 -7.64 10.60 -8.16
CA ALA A 138 -8.53 11.07 -9.23
C ALA A 138 -10.00 10.64 -9.04
N GLY A 139 -10.35 9.92 -7.97
CA GLY A 139 -11.70 9.39 -7.75
C GLY A 139 -12.12 8.31 -8.75
N LEU A 140 -11.16 7.64 -9.36
CA LEU A 140 -11.37 6.53 -10.29
C LEU A 140 -11.38 5.19 -9.52
N ARG A 141 -11.98 4.15 -10.14
CA ARG A 141 -11.85 2.80 -9.63
C ARG A 141 -10.38 2.37 -9.68
N PRO A 142 -9.78 1.95 -8.55
CA PRO A 142 -8.37 1.56 -8.52
C PRO A 142 -8.21 0.11 -9.01
N ASP A 143 -8.17 -0.08 -10.33
CA ASP A 143 -8.01 -1.37 -11.00
C ASP A 143 -6.57 -1.66 -11.46
N GLY A 144 -5.66 -0.69 -11.32
CA GLY A 144 -4.25 -0.83 -11.71
C GLY A 144 -4.01 -0.75 -13.23
N ILE A 145 -5.03 -0.43 -14.03
CA ILE A 145 -4.95 -0.37 -15.48
C ILE A 145 -4.90 1.10 -15.95
N VAL A 146 -3.91 1.43 -16.77
CA VAL A 146 -3.75 2.77 -17.34
C VAL A 146 -4.51 2.85 -18.67
N GLY A 147 -5.84 2.84 -18.60
CA GLY A 147 -6.75 3.12 -19.69
C GLY A 147 -6.93 4.64 -19.93
N ALA A 148 -7.89 5.02 -20.79
CA ALA A 148 -8.10 6.42 -21.18
C ALA A 148 -8.35 7.36 -19.97
N LYS A 149 -9.18 6.96 -19.00
CA LYS A 149 -9.48 7.79 -17.83
C LYS A 149 -8.27 7.98 -16.93
N THR A 150 -7.47 6.93 -16.74
CA THR A 150 -6.24 7.01 -15.94
C THR A 150 -5.18 7.86 -16.63
N ARG A 151 -5.06 7.77 -17.97
CA ARG A 151 -4.19 8.66 -18.77
C ARG A 151 -4.61 10.11 -18.62
N ALA A 152 -5.90 10.42 -18.80
CA ALA A 152 -6.40 11.78 -18.62
C ALA A 152 -6.07 12.33 -17.22
N ALA A 153 -6.28 11.55 -16.17
CA ALA A 153 -5.91 11.96 -14.80
C ALA A 153 -4.39 12.22 -14.64
N LEU A 154 -3.56 11.40 -15.30
CA LEU A 154 -2.11 11.57 -15.31
C LEU A 154 -1.68 12.84 -16.07
N ASP A 155 -2.31 13.12 -17.21
CA ASP A 155 -2.04 14.29 -18.05
C ASP A 155 -2.49 15.58 -17.35
N ASP A 156 -3.68 15.57 -16.73
CA ASP A 156 -4.21 16.66 -15.88
C ASP A 156 -3.35 16.89 -14.62
N GLY A 157 -2.40 15.99 -14.31
CA GLY A 157 -1.56 16.10 -13.13
C GLY A 157 -2.33 15.93 -11.81
N ARG A 158 -3.34 15.07 -11.79
CA ARG A 158 -4.15 14.81 -10.58
C ARG A 158 -3.28 14.36 -9.42
N ARG A 159 -3.44 15.05 -8.29
CA ARG A 159 -2.78 14.79 -7.01
C ARG A 159 -3.76 15.06 -5.86
N PRO A 160 -3.60 14.44 -4.70
CA PRO A 160 -4.28 14.88 -3.49
C PRO A 160 -3.66 16.17 -2.97
N ASP A 161 -4.47 17.01 -2.36
CA ASP A 161 -4.00 18.16 -1.60
C ASP A 161 -3.68 17.72 -0.17
N ALA A 162 -2.68 18.36 0.45
CA ALA A 162 -2.42 18.24 1.88
C ALA A 162 -3.54 18.90 2.70
N ARG A 163 -3.82 18.35 3.88
CA ARG A 163 -4.69 19.01 4.87
C ARG A 163 -3.92 19.87 5.86
N SER A 164 -2.68 19.51 6.12
CA SER A 164 -1.74 20.33 6.91
C SER A 164 -1.18 21.47 6.08
N THR A 165 -0.82 22.55 6.74
CA THR A 165 -0.29 23.77 6.10
C THR A 165 1.18 24.02 6.41
N ASP A 166 1.74 23.29 7.38
CA ASP A 166 3.09 23.52 7.89
C ASP A 166 3.70 22.22 8.47
N GLY A 167 5.01 22.20 8.51
CA GLY A 167 5.82 21.15 9.09
C GLY A 167 5.94 19.90 8.22
N HIS A 168 6.74 18.96 8.71
CA HIS A 168 6.94 17.63 8.10
C HIS A 168 6.09 16.59 8.82
N LEU A 169 5.21 15.89 8.11
CA LEU A 169 4.30 14.90 8.71
C LEU A 169 3.82 13.85 7.69
N ALA A 170 3.27 12.76 8.23
CA ALA A 170 2.49 11.81 7.46
C ALA A 170 0.99 12.13 7.56
N GLU A 171 0.29 12.14 6.45
CA GLU A 171 -1.17 12.15 6.40
C GLU A 171 -1.70 10.81 5.90
N VAL A 172 -2.69 10.26 6.60
CA VAL A 172 -3.38 9.03 6.22
C VAL A 172 -4.82 9.38 5.87
N ASP A 173 -5.11 9.40 4.58
CA ASP A 173 -6.44 9.60 4.03
C ASP A 173 -7.18 8.26 3.99
N LEU A 174 -8.06 8.02 4.97
CA LEU A 174 -8.80 6.76 5.07
C LEU A 174 -9.85 6.60 3.98
N ASP A 175 -10.43 7.70 3.52
CA ASP A 175 -11.49 7.65 2.51
C ASP A 175 -10.91 7.26 1.14
N ARG A 176 -9.70 7.74 0.82
CA ARG A 176 -9.00 7.41 -0.41
C ARG A 176 -8.00 6.27 -0.26
N GLN A 177 -7.69 5.83 0.96
CA GLN A 177 -6.66 4.82 1.23
C GLN A 177 -5.30 5.25 0.67
N LEU A 178 -4.86 6.47 1.02
CA LEU A 178 -3.57 7.05 0.64
C LEU A 178 -2.75 7.39 1.90
N LEU A 179 -1.45 7.16 1.82
CA LEU A 179 -0.47 7.71 2.73
C LEU A 179 0.29 8.82 2.00
N LEU A 180 0.27 10.03 2.56
CA LEU A 180 0.93 11.21 2.03
C LEU A 180 2.07 11.60 2.95
N ILE A 181 3.20 11.96 2.37
CA ILE A 181 4.26 12.68 3.08
C ILE A 181 4.12 14.15 2.69
N VAL A 182 4.00 14.98 3.69
CA VAL A 182 3.73 16.40 3.53
C VAL A 182 4.86 17.21 4.16
N ASP A 183 5.32 18.21 3.45
CA ASP A 183 6.35 19.16 3.84
C ASP A 183 5.79 20.58 3.65
N ASP A 184 5.59 21.32 4.75
CA ASP A 184 5.09 22.70 4.74
C ASP A 184 3.84 22.92 3.86
N GLY A 185 2.88 22.02 3.98
CA GLY A 185 1.62 22.06 3.23
C GLY A 185 1.66 21.49 1.82
N GLU A 186 2.84 21.05 1.36
CA GLU A 186 3.00 20.45 0.04
C GLU A 186 3.15 18.92 0.13
N VAL A 187 2.39 18.18 -0.67
CA VAL A 187 2.51 16.72 -0.73
C VAL A 187 3.77 16.35 -1.51
N SER A 188 4.78 15.83 -0.84
CA SER A 188 6.07 15.44 -1.46
C SER A 188 6.06 14.02 -1.99
N ARG A 189 5.37 13.08 -1.31
CA ARG A 189 5.22 11.69 -1.76
C ARG A 189 3.83 11.15 -1.47
N ILE A 190 3.36 10.28 -2.36
CA ILE A 190 2.03 9.67 -2.33
C ILE A 190 2.18 8.16 -2.48
N PHE A 191 1.63 7.40 -1.54
CA PHE A 191 1.64 5.93 -1.55
C PHE A 191 0.22 5.39 -1.58
N ASN A 192 0.00 4.31 -2.34
CA ASN A 192 -1.14 3.44 -2.08
C ASN A 192 -0.98 2.85 -0.69
N THR A 193 -2.05 2.83 0.09
CA THR A 193 -2.09 2.14 1.39
C THR A 193 -3.34 1.28 1.52
N SER A 194 -3.34 0.43 2.54
CA SER A 194 -4.46 -0.40 2.95
C SER A 194 -4.53 -0.35 4.47
N THR A 195 -5.62 0.16 5.00
CA THR A 195 -5.84 0.39 6.43
C THR A 195 -6.86 -0.58 7.03
N GLY A 196 -7.35 -0.35 8.23
CA GLY A 196 -8.36 -1.17 8.89
C GLY A 196 -9.64 -1.33 8.08
N THR A 197 -10.22 -2.54 8.10
CA THR A 197 -11.43 -2.90 7.32
C THR A 197 -12.72 -2.29 7.86
N PHE A 198 -12.71 -1.80 9.10
CA PHE A 198 -13.90 -1.42 9.87
C PHE A 198 -14.87 -2.58 10.13
N GLU A 199 -14.40 -3.82 10.03
CA GLU A 199 -15.15 -5.02 10.38
C GLU A 199 -14.74 -5.52 11.77
N HIS A 200 -15.63 -6.27 12.43
CA HIS A 200 -15.29 -6.91 13.67
C HIS A 200 -14.50 -8.20 13.43
N TYR A 201 -13.49 -8.44 14.26
CA TYR A 201 -12.72 -9.69 14.27
C TYR A 201 -12.56 -10.21 15.70
N THR A 202 -12.40 -11.52 15.84
CA THR A 202 -12.18 -12.16 17.13
C THR A 202 -10.70 -12.54 17.31
N HIS A 203 -10.12 -12.15 18.43
CA HIS A 203 -8.76 -12.52 18.80
C HIS A 203 -8.73 -12.89 20.28
N GLN A 204 -8.20 -14.06 20.61
CA GLN A 204 -8.12 -14.60 21.99
C GLN A 204 -9.47 -14.62 22.75
N GLY A 205 -10.57 -14.82 22.04
CA GLY A 205 -11.92 -14.89 22.61
C GLY A 205 -12.64 -13.55 22.77
N GLU A 206 -11.97 -12.43 22.50
CA GLU A 206 -12.55 -11.09 22.52
C GLU A 206 -12.80 -10.55 21.12
N THR A 207 -13.81 -9.70 20.99
CA THR A 207 -14.19 -9.08 19.70
C THR A 207 -13.69 -7.64 19.64
N TYR A 208 -12.98 -7.32 18.58
CA TYR A 208 -12.39 -6.00 18.30
C TYR A 208 -12.93 -5.46 16.98
N LEU A 209 -12.90 -4.14 16.83
CA LEU A 209 -13.12 -3.47 15.55
C LEU A 209 -11.77 -3.26 14.86
N ALA A 210 -11.67 -3.66 13.60
CA ALA A 210 -10.48 -3.45 12.76
C ALA A 210 -10.43 -2.03 12.22
N ASP A 211 -10.35 -1.02 13.08
CA ASP A 211 -10.30 0.38 12.68
C ASP A 211 -8.86 0.95 12.70
N THR A 212 -8.67 2.01 11.91
CA THR A 212 -7.52 2.89 12.01
C THR A 212 -8.03 4.20 12.61
N PRO A 213 -7.77 4.48 13.90
CA PRO A 213 -8.40 5.60 14.58
C PRO A 213 -8.02 6.94 13.95
N ARG A 214 -9.03 7.76 13.63
CA ARG A 214 -8.83 9.15 13.18
C ARG A 214 -8.24 9.98 14.33
N GLY A 215 -7.37 10.91 14.00
CA GLY A 215 -6.74 11.76 15.01
C GLY A 215 -5.39 12.32 14.60
N ARG A 216 -4.74 12.98 15.54
CA ARG A 216 -3.37 13.50 15.43
C ARG A 216 -2.48 12.75 16.40
N TRP A 217 -1.51 12.04 15.87
CA TRP A 217 -0.61 11.14 16.56
C TRP A 217 0.83 11.52 16.29
N THR A 218 1.77 10.82 16.89
CA THR A 218 3.21 10.92 16.57
C THR A 218 3.83 9.53 16.46
N VAL A 219 4.87 9.39 15.68
CA VAL A 219 5.68 8.16 15.67
C VAL A 219 6.44 8.07 17.00
N ASP A 220 5.98 7.24 17.90
CA ASP A 220 6.56 7.13 19.25
C ASP A 220 7.64 6.07 19.33
N TRP A 221 7.46 4.99 18.60
CA TRP A 221 8.32 3.83 18.64
C TRP A 221 8.47 3.18 17.26
N GLN A 222 9.60 2.52 17.02
CA GLN A 222 9.88 1.87 15.73
C GLN A 222 10.84 0.70 15.88
N VAL A 223 10.77 -0.26 14.95
CA VAL A 223 11.66 -1.42 14.89
C VAL A 223 12.24 -1.55 13.48
N ASP A 224 13.57 -1.62 13.37
CA ASP A 224 14.25 -1.90 12.11
C ASP A 224 14.36 -3.41 11.90
N GLY A 225 13.43 -3.96 11.14
CA GLY A 225 13.33 -5.38 10.87
C GLY A 225 11.90 -5.93 11.03
N TRP A 226 11.80 -7.26 11.01
CA TRP A 226 10.54 -7.93 11.25
C TRP A 226 10.19 -7.96 12.74
N ARG A 227 8.94 -7.68 13.04
CA ARG A 227 8.37 -7.80 14.38
C ARG A 227 7.16 -8.71 14.36
N ASP A 228 7.16 -9.70 15.24
CA ASP A 228 6.00 -10.53 15.51
C ASP A 228 5.04 -9.78 16.43
N GLY A 229 3.82 -9.60 15.99
CA GLY A 229 2.72 -9.01 16.74
C GLY A 229 1.59 -10.00 16.94
N PRO A 230 0.62 -9.70 17.81
CA PRO A 230 -0.50 -10.61 18.10
C PRO A 230 -1.35 -10.95 16.85
N LEU A 231 -1.40 -10.06 15.87
CA LEU A 231 -2.19 -10.22 14.63
C LEU A 231 -1.31 -10.48 13.39
N GLY A 232 -0.07 -10.92 13.59
CA GLY A 232 0.87 -11.26 12.53
C GLY A 232 2.13 -10.42 12.51
N ARG A 233 2.96 -10.65 11.49
CA ARG A 233 4.27 -10.01 11.38
C ARG A 233 4.18 -8.65 10.69
N LEU A 234 4.89 -7.67 11.23
CA LEU A 234 5.04 -6.33 10.68
C LEU A 234 6.49 -6.12 10.24
N TYR A 235 6.68 -5.55 9.05
CA TYR A 235 8.01 -5.22 8.53
C TYR A 235 8.33 -3.76 8.80
N ARG A 236 9.41 -3.49 9.55
CA ARG A 236 9.92 -2.16 9.87
C ARG A 236 8.85 -1.22 10.41
N PRO A 237 8.03 -1.63 11.40
CA PRO A 237 6.90 -0.83 11.86
C PRO A 237 7.34 0.47 12.51
N LYS A 238 6.61 1.54 12.23
CA LYS A 238 6.64 2.84 12.88
C LYS A 238 5.29 3.04 13.59
N TYR A 239 5.29 2.81 14.90
CA TYR A 239 4.08 2.86 15.74
C TYR A 239 3.76 4.31 16.08
N PHE A 240 2.50 4.69 15.92
CA PHE A 240 2.06 6.07 16.15
C PHE A 240 0.83 6.19 17.04
N GLN A 241 0.24 5.05 17.46
CA GLN A 241 -0.97 5.04 18.28
C GLN A 241 -0.84 3.96 19.38
N GLU A 242 -1.35 4.25 20.59
CA GLU A 242 -1.13 3.47 21.81
C GLU A 242 -1.60 2.01 21.72
N GLN A 243 -2.62 1.71 20.93
CA GLN A 243 -3.13 0.35 20.73
C GLN A 243 -2.25 -0.49 19.78
N GLY A 244 -1.08 0.01 19.39
CA GLY A 244 -0.14 -0.70 18.53
C GLY A 244 -0.38 -0.54 17.04
N ILE A 245 -1.10 0.51 16.62
CA ILE A 245 -1.26 0.84 15.20
C ILE A 245 0.04 1.45 14.67
N ALA A 246 0.46 0.96 13.51
CA ALA A 246 1.73 1.35 12.88
C ALA A 246 1.59 1.56 11.37
N ILE A 247 2.47 2.40 10.82
CA ILE A 247 2.81 2.36 9.39
C ILE A 247 3.87 1.27 9.23
N HIS A 248 3.62 0.27 8.38
CA HIS A 248 4.55 -0.84 8.21
C HIS A 248 4.53 -1.44 6.81
N GLY A 249 5.62 -2.12 6.45
CA GLY A 249 5.69 -2.91 5.22
C GLY A 249 4.88 -4.19 5.31
N TYR A 250 4.20 -4.54 4.22
CA TYR A 250 3.47 -5.79 4.09
C TYR A 250 3.60 -6.37 2.68
N THR A 251 3.46 -7.68 2.56
CA THR A 251 3.64 -8.39 1.28
C THR A 251 2.48 -8.18 0.30
N SER A 252 1.29 -7.82 0.83
CA SER A 252 0.10 -7.54 0.03
C SER A 252 -0.55 -6.24 0.48
N VAL A 253 -0.64 -5.26 -0.44
CA VAL A 253 -1.25 -3.96 -0.20
C VAL A 253 -2.32 -3.73 -1.27
N PRO A 254 -3.53 -4.28 -1.08
CA PRO A 254 -4.62 -4.07 -2.03
C PRO A 254 -5.07 -2.60 -2.04
N PRO A 255 -5.79 -2.17 -3.09
CA PRO A 255 -6.25 -0.78 -3.18
C PRO A 255 -7.46 -0.44 -2.28
N TYR A 256 -7.82 -1.31 -1.35
CA TYR A 256 -8.94 -1.18 -0.41
C TYR A 256 -8.50 -1.54 1.02
N PRO A 257 -9.29 -1.20 2.06
CA PRO A 257 -9.00 -1.59 3.44
C PRO A 257 -8.91 -3.10 3.60
N ALA A 258 -7.85 -3.61 4.24
CA ALA A 258 -7.63 -5.04 4.42
C ALA A 258 -6.79 -5.38 5.68
N SER A 259 -6.54 -4.42 6.57
CA SER A 259 -5.78 -4.65 7.81
C SER A 259 -6.70 -4.70 9.02
N HIS A 260 -6.14 -5.04 10.19
CA HIS A 260 -6.81 -4.95 11.48
C HIS A 260 -6.65 -3.57 12.15
N GLY A 261 -6.14 -2.57 11.39
CA GLY A 261 -5.96 -1.20 11.89
C GLY A 261 -4.65 -0.55 11.43
N CYS A 262 -3.59 -1.31 11.19
CA CYS A 262 -2.32 -0.76 10.71
C CYS A 262 -2.41 -0.20 9.29
N VAL A 263 -1.55 0.77 8.99
CA VAL A 263 -1.38 1.41 7.69
C VAL A 263 -0.31 0.64 6.90
N ARG A 264 -0.71 -0.13 5.90
CA ARG A 264 0.19 -0.98 5.11
C ARG A 264 0.74 -0.26 3.90
N VAL A 265 2.04 -0.35 3.69
CA VAL A 265 2.72 -0.02 2.43
C VAL A 265 3.51 -1.25 1.96
N THR A 266 4.01 -1.25 0.72
CA THR A 266 4.85 -2.37 0.24
C THR A 266 6.16 -2.46 1.00
N LEU A 267 6.81 -3.63 1.03
CA LEU A 267 8.12 -3.79 1.67
C LEU A 267 9.15 -2.80 1.11
N PRO A 268 9.31 -2.63 -0.24
CA PRO A 268 10.24 -1.64 -0.78
C PRO A 268 9.88 -0.19 -0.44
N ALA A 269 8.59 0.16 -0.35
CA ALA A 269 8.17 1.49 0.09
C ALA A 269 8.56 1.74 1.54
N MET A 270 8.41 0.72 2.40
CA MET A 270 8.83 0.81 3.80
C MET A 270 10.35 0.90 3.94
N ASP A 271 11.11 0.17 3.11
CA ASP A 271 12.56 0.28 3.04
C ASP A 271 12.99 1.71 2.68
N TRP A 272 12.33 2.31 1.70
CA TRP A 272 12.58 3.70 1.32
C TRP A 272 12.27 4.68 2.45
N LEU A 273 11.12 4.53 3.12
CA LEU A 273 10.73 5.37 4.28
C LEU A 273 11.75 5.29 5.43
N TRP A 274 12.42 4.14 5.58
CA TRP A 274 13.47 3.95 6.58
C TRP A 274 14.82 4.50 6.13
N THR A 275 15.27 4.14 4.92
CA THR A 275 16.60 4.52 4.44
C THR A 275 16.75 6.02 4.19
N GLN A 276 15.66 6.69 3.87
CA GLN A 276 15.60 8.15 3.72
C GLN A 276 15.23 8.87 5.03
N ASP A 277 15.05 8.12 6.12
CA ASP A 277 14.61 8.63 7.43
C ASP A 277 13.40 9.58 7.33
N VAL A 278 12.43 9.22 6.48
CA VAL A 278 11.28 10.08 6.16
C VAL A 278 10.34 10.26 7.36
N LEU A 279 10.17 9.22 8.16
CA LEU A 279 9.28 9.22 9.33
C LEU A 279 10.06 8.85 10.61
N PRO A 280 11.01 9.68 11.06
CA PRO A 280 11.71 9.45 12.32
C PRO A 280 10.75 9.49 13.52
N ARG A 281 11.24 9.06 14.70
CA ARG A 281 10.47 9.21 15.94
C ARG A 281 10.12 10.68 16.16
N LYS A 282 8.91 10.92 16.67
CA LYS A 282 8.24 12.21 16.88
C LYS A 282 7.71 12.88 15.61
N THR A 283 7.82 12.26 14.44
CA THR A 283 7.09 12.74 13.25
C THR A 283 5.60 12.69 13.51
N PRO A 284 4.85 13.79 13.30
CA PRO A 284 3.40 13.79 13.40
C PRO A 284 2.77 12.88 12.35
N VAL A 285 1.65 12.23 12.73
CA VAL A 285 0.82 11.41 11.86
C VAL A 285 -0.63 11.89 12.00
N TRP A 286 -1.21 12.39 10.93
CA TRP A 286 -2.59 12.82 10.92
C TRP A 286 -3.46 11.84 10.14
N VAL A 287 -4.38 11.15 10.85
CA VAL A 287 -5.32 10.19 10.28
C VAL A 287 -6.70 10.84 10.17
N TYR A 288 -7.33 10.82 8.97
CA TYR A 288 -8.63 11.45 8.71
C TYR A 288 -9.48 10.72 7.68
#